data_fca05f89d0802a5a177bd1be5de05042
#
_entry.id   fca05f89d0802a5a177bd1be5de05042
#
_cell.length_a   1.000
_cell.length_b   1.000
_cell.length_c   1.000
_cell.angle_alpha   90.00
_cell.angle_beta   90.00
_cell.angle_gamma   90.00
#
_symmetry.space_group_name_H-M   'P 1'
#
loop_
_entity.id
_entity.type
_entity.pdbx_description
1 polymer ?
#
loop_
_entity_poly.entity_id
_entity_poly.type
_entity_poly.pdbx_seq_one_letter_code
_entity_poly.pdbx_strand_id
1 'polypeptide(L)' 'MSDKQRELIEKLETQVMDLGRLNEKKDLEVMDKRAASIYINKLIELKDKGYNSQRLF' A
#
# COMPACT_ATOMS: atom_id res chain seq x y z
N MET A 1 -0.69 -0.60 15.68
CA MET A 1 -1.41 -0.93 14.43
C MET A 1 -2.23 -2.19 14.68
N SER A 2 -3.44 -2.27 14.16
CA SER A 2 -4.29 -3.43 14.36
C SER A 2 -3.89 -4.57 13.43
N ASP A 3 -4.30 -5.79 13.76
CA ASP A 3 -4.01 -6.95 12.94
C ASP A 3 -4.62 -6.80 11.55
N LYS A 4 -5.80 -6.21 11.47
CA LYS A 4 -6.46 -6.00 10.19
C LYS A 4 -5.69 -5.03 9.31
N GLN A 5 -5.16 -3.96 9.90
CA GLN A 5 -4.33 -3.03 9.16
C GLN A 5 -3.06 -3.71 8.65
N ARG A 6 -2.46 -4.52 9.50
CA ARG A 6 -1.25 -5.24 9.13
C ARG A 6 -1.49 -6.18 7.96
N GLU A 7 -2.55 -6.96 8.04
CA GLU A 7 -2.90 -7.87 6.96
C GLU A 7 -3.15 -7.12 5.65
N LEU A 8 -3.85 -6.02 5.74
CA LEU A 8 -4.14 -5.21 4.57
C LEU A 8 -2.87 -4.66 3.94
N ILE A 9 -1.96 -4.16 4.77
CA ILE A 9 -0.69 -3.64 4.28
C ILE A 9 0.12 -4.74 3.60
N GLU A 10 0.23 -5.90 4.22
CA GLU A 10 0.98 -7.01 3.65
C GLU A 10 0.40 -7.43 2.30
N LYS A 11 -0.91 -7.49 2.21
CA LYS A 11 -1.58 -7.85 0.98
C LYS A 11 -1.33 -6.81 -0.11
N LEU A 12 -1.49 -5.54 0.24
CA LEU A 12 -1.26 -4.46 -0.72
C LEU A 12 0.19 -4.39 -1.16
N GLU A 13 1.13 -4.57 -0.23
CA GLU A 13 2.55 -4.58 -0.58
C GLU A 13 2.85 -5.66 -1.61
N THR A 14 2.31 -6.85 -1.39
CA THR A 14 2.52 -7.95 -2.31
C THR A 14 1.97 -7.62 -3.70
N GLN A 15 0.78 -7.05 -3.76
CA GLN A 15 0.16 -6.68 -5.02
C GLN A 15 0.95 -5.60 -5.74
N VAL A 16 1.39 -4.60 -5.01
CA VAL A 16 2.14 -3.48 -5.60
C VAL A 16 3.52 -3.95 -6.06
N MET A 17 4.15 -4.84 -5.30
CA MET A 17 5.43 -5.41 -5.70
C MET A 17 5.30 -6.25 -6.96
N ASP A 18 4.21 -6.99 -7.08
CA ASP A 18 3.91 -7.76 -8.28
C ASP A 18 3.80 -6.88 -9.51
N LEU A 19 3.27 -5.69 -9.32
CA LEU A 19 3.15 -4.72 -10.41
C LEU A 19 4.47 -3.99 -10.71
N GLY A 20 5.50 -4.26 -9.93
CA GLY A 20 6.79 -3.61 -10.09
C GLY A 20 6.81 -2.16 -9.66
N ARG A 21 5.90 -1.78 -8.79
CA ARG A 21 5.75 -0.40 -8.34
C ARG A 21 6.26 -0.16 -6.93
N LEU A 22 6.71 -1.20 -6.27
CA LEU A 22 7.27 -1.12 -4.92
C LEU A 22 8.55 -1.94 -4.92
N ASN A 23 9.64 -1.33 -4.48
CA ASN A 23 10.94 -1.98 -4.49
C ASN A 23 11.23 -2.76 -3.23
N GLU A 24 10.69 -2.31 -2.10
CA GLU A 24 10.94 -2.96 -0.83
C GLU A 24 9.77 -2.76 0.11
N LYS A 25 9.68 -3.64 1.09
CA LYS A 25 8.64 -3.55 2.11
C LYS A 25 9.14 -2.72 3.27
N LYS A 26 8.23 -1.98 3.89
CA LYS A 26 8.54 -1.22 5.08
C LYS A 26 8.37 -2.07 6.32
N ASP A 27 9.08 -1.67 7.38
CA ASP A 27 8.99 -2.35 8.66
C ASP A 27 7.69 -1.94 9.35
N LEU A 28 6.76 -2.87 9.44
CA LEU A 28 5.44 -2.59 10.02
C LEU A 28 5.49 -2.43 11.52
N GLU A 29 6.52 -2.96 12.16
CA GLU A 29 6.62 -2.89 13.61
C GLU A 29 6.91 -1.48 14.12
N VAL A 30 7.52 -0.65 13.30
CA VAL A 30 7.83 0.73 13.69
C VAL A 30 6.72 1.69 13.31
N MET A 31 5.68 1.22 12.67
CA MET A 31 4.56 2.07 12.28
C MET A 31 3.50 2.11 13.35
N ASP A 32 3.06 3.31 13.70
CA ASP A 32 1.88 3.45 14.53
C ASP A 32 0.63 3.42 13.63
N LYS A 33 -0.53 3.57 14.24
CA LYS A 33 -1.79 3.50 13.54
C LYS A 33 -1.88 4.56 12.44
N ARG A 34 -1.41 5.75 12.71
CA ARG A 34 -1.47 6.85 11.76
C ARG A 34 -0.55 6.62 10.58
N ALA A 35 0.68 6.20 10.87
CA ALA A 35 1.64 5.91 9.80
C ALA A 35 1.15 4.76 8.94
N ALA A 36 0.55 3.75 9.55
CA ALA A 36 -0.01 2.62 8.81
C ALA A 36 -1.12 3.08 7.87
N SER A 37 -1.98 3.96 8.35
CA SER A 37 -3.08 4.49 7.53
C SER A 37 -2.55 5.25 6.32
N ILE A 38 -1.56 6.09 6.53
CA ILE A 38 -0.93 6.85 5.45
C ILE A 38 -0.29 5.89 4.44
N TYR A 39 0.38 4.88 4.93
CA TYR A 39 1.03 3.90 4.07
C TYR A 39 0.02 3.10 3.24
N ILE A 40 -1.09 2.72 3.85
CA ILE A 40 -2.17 2.04 3.14
C ILE A 40 -2.66 2.89 1.97
N ASN A 41 -2.90 4.16 2.22
CA ASN A 41 -3.35 5.08 1.19
C ASN A 41 -2.33 5.17 0.05
N LYS A 42 -1.06 5.21 0.40
CA LYS A 42 0.00 5.26 -0.59
C LYS A 42 0.04 4.00 -1.44
N LEU A 43 -0.13 2.85 -0.81
CA LEU A 43 -0.13 1.58 -1.53
C LEU A 43 -1.32 1.48 -2.48
N ILE A 44 -2.47 1.92 -2.04
CA ILE A 44 -3.66 1.94 -2.88
C ILE A 44 -3.43 2.84 -4.09
N GLU A 45 -2.86 4.00 -3.86
CA GLU A 45 -2.54 4.92 -4.93
C GLU A 45 -1.57 4.31 -5.93
N LEU A 46 -0.53 3.65 -5.45
CA LEU A 46 0.42 2.98 -6.32
C LEU A 46 -0.22 1.85 -7.12
N LYS A 47 -1.14 1.14 -6.49
CA LYS A 47 -1.83 0.05 -7.14
C LYS A 47 -2.75 0.54 -8.26
N ASP A 48 -3.47 1.61 -8.00
CA ASP A 48 -4.47 2.12 -8.92
C ASP A 48 -3.95 3.16 -9.90
N LYS A 49 -2.70 3.53 -9.79
CA LYS A 49 -2.15 4.62 -10.57
C LYS A 49 -2.36 4.47 -12.07
N GLY A 50 -2.17 3.28 -12.57
CA GLY A 50 -2.35 3.01 -13.99
C GLY A 50 -3.80 3.13 -14.42
N TYR A 51 -4.70 2.72 -13.57
CA TYR A 51 -6.12 2.81 -13.85
C TYR A 51 -6.59 4.25 -13.85
N ASN A 52 -6.13 5.00 -12.87
CA ASN A 52 -6.58 6.37 -12.74
C ASN A 52 -6.27 7.21 -13.94
N SER A 53 -5.12 6.99 -14.54
CA SER A 53 -4.76 7.76 -15.74
C SER A 53 -5.70 7.51 -16.88
N GLN A 54 -6.29 6.35 -16.95
CA GLN A 54 -7.23 6.02 -18.01
C GLN A 54 -8.63 6.49 -17.70
N ARG A 55 -8.99 6.48 -16.44
CA ARG A 55 -10.35 6.77 -16.02
C ARG A 55 -10.69 8.24 -15.98
N LEU A 56 -9.70 9.05 -15.91
CA LEU A 56 -9.92 10.48 -15.88
C LEU A 56 -10.43 11.04 -17.19
N PHE A 57 -10.41 10.25 -18.18
CA PHE A 57 -10.89 10.68 -19.51
C PHE A 57 -11.86 9.74 -20.10
#